data_dd4c3c304d342773f9404b1d1c5f73ff
#
_entry.id   dd4c3c304d342773f9404b1d1c5f73ff
#
_cell.length_a   1.000
_cell.length_b   1.000
_cell.length_c   1.000
_cell.angle_alpha   90.00
_cell.angle_beta   90.00
_cell.angle_gamma   90.00
#
_symmetry.space_group_name_H-M   'P 1'
#
loop_
_entity.id
_entity.type
_entity.pdbx_description
1 polymer ?
#
loop_
_entity_poly.entity_id
_entity_poly.type
_entity_poly.pdbx_seq_one_letter_code
_entity_poly.pdbx_strand_id
1 'polypeptide(L)'
;MSYGGFSELPTWPEKLISAGSYLTMGLVGFIWLIIVTLQKGVLKTYLKYHIFQSIFITVLVAIASIVVNILLKFALIVPVVGDIVKIAYVFLTGSFIEGFSILNLIFSILMLYFAITALLGKYSYFPWISDNVRQLISQS
;
A
#
# COMPACT_ATOMS: atom_id res chain seq x y z
N MET A 1 -27.63 7.72 -5.65
CA MET A 1 -27.25 7.63 -4.22
C MET A 1 -26.17 8.67 -3.96
N SER A 2 -26.47 9.69 -3.17
CA SER A 2 -25.52 10.73 -2.78
C SER A 2 -24.52 10.14 -1.78
N TYR A 3 -23.26 10.03 -2.17
CA TYR A 3 -22.18 9.63 -1.28
C TYR A 3 -21.85 10.80 -0.34
N GLY A 4 -22.61 10.95 0.73
CA GLY A 4 -22.58 12.08 1.65
C GLY A 4 -21.30 12.27 2.49
N GLY A 5 -20.19 11.64 2.16
CA GLY A 5 -18.94 11.75 2.92
C GLY A 5 -17.73 12.26 2.16
N PHE A 6 -17.82 12.45 0.83
CA PHE A 6 -16.67 12.78 -0.02
C PHE A 6 -16.62 14.25 -0.45
N SER A 7 -17.44 15.13 0.16
CA SER A 7 -17.61 16.53 -0.26
C SER A 7 -16.67 17.53 0.40
N GLU A 8 -15.93 17.15 1.44
CA GLU A 8 -14.99 18.06 2.11
C GLU A 8 -13.62 18.02 1.43
N LEU A 9 -13.18 19.19 0.95
CA LEU A 9 -11.82 19.35 0.42
C LEU A 9 -10.79 19.05 1.52
N PRO A 10 -9.80 18.19 1.26
CA PRO A 10 -8.79 17.87 2.23
C PRO A 10 -7.87 19.07 2.50
N THR A 11 -7.55 19.29 3.77
CA THR A 11 -6.60 20.32 4.20
C THR A 11 -5.15 19.91 3.89
N TRP A 12 -4.22 20.85 3.86
CA TRP A 12 -2.80 20.60 3.63
C TRP A 12 -2.20 19.54 4.59
N PRO A 13 -2.42 19.63 5.91
CA PRO A 13 -1.94 18.60 6.84
C PRO A 13 -2.48 17.20 6.52
N GLU A 14 -3.75 17.09 6.16
CA GLU A 14 -4.38 15.81 5.79
C GLU A 14 -3.73 15.20 4.54
N LYS A 15 -3.41 16.02 3.56
CA LYS A 15 -2.69 15.58 2.35
C LYS A 15 -1.28 15.09 2.68
N LEU A 16 -0.55 15.79 3.54
CA LEU A 16 0.79 15.41 3.96
C LEU A 16 0.80 14.09 4.75
N ILE A 17 -0.13 13.92 5.69
CA ILE A 17 -0.26 12.68 6.46
C ILE A 17 -0.64 11.52 5.55
N SER A 18 -1.57 11.74 4.62
CA SER A 18 -1.97 10.74 3.64
C SER A 18 -0.80 10.31 2.74
N ALA A 19 -0.05 11.25 2.20
CA ALA A 19 1.14 10.96 1.39
C ALA A 19 2.24 10.27 2.21
N GLY A 20 2.51 10.76 3.42
CA GLY A 20 3.44 10.15 4.35
C GLY A 20 3.08 8.70 4.70
N SER A 21 1.77 8.39 4.77
CA SER A 21 1.31 7.02 5.00
C SER A 21 1.77 6.06 3.90
N TYR A 22 1.74 6.46 2.63
CA TYR A 22 2.23 5.63 1.53
C TYR A 22 3.75 5.50 1.54
N LEU A 23 4.47 6.62 1.73
CA LEU A 23 5.94 6.62 1.74
C LEU A 23 6.54 5.82 2.89
N THR A 24 5.81 5.68 3.99
CA THR A 24 6.24 4.91 5.18
C THR A 24 5.53 3.56 5.31
N MET A 25 4.96 3.05 4.21
CA MET A 25 4.26 1.74 4.22
C MET A 25 3.15 1.66 5.28
N GLY A 26 2.39 2.74 5.47
CA GLY A 26 1.30 2.81 6.43
C GLY A 26 1.68 3.24 7.85
N LEU A 27 2.96 3.33 8.18
CA LEU A 27 3.43 3.58 9.56
C LEU A 27 2.99 4.94 10.09
N VAL A 28 3.18 6.01 9.31
CA VAL A 28 2.74 7.37 9.68
C VAL A 28 1.22 7.41 9.84
N GLY A 29 0.48 6.78 8.94
CA GLY A 29 -0.98 6.70 9.03
C GLY A 29 -1.45 5.94 10.28
N PHE A 30 -0.79 4.84 10.60
CA PHE A 30 -1.10 4.04 11.78
C PHE A 30 -0.85 4.82 13.09
N ILE A 31 0.29 5.51 13.19
CA ILE A 31 0.61 6.37 14.34
C ILE A 31 -0.43 7.48 14.46
N TRP A 32 -0.79 8.13 13.35
CA TRP A 32 -1.80 9.19 13.35
C TRP A 32 -3.16 8.69 13.80
N LEU A 33 -3.55 7.50 13.35
CA LEU A 33 -4.80 6.85 13.78
C LEU A 33 -4.84 6.63 15.30
N ILE A 34 -3.73 6.18 15.89
CA ILE A 34 -3.60 6.01 17.34
C ILE A 34 -3.76 7.37 18.05
N ILE A 35 -3.05 8.39 17.59
CA ILE A 35 -3.11 9.73 18.20
C ILE A 35 -4.54 10.26 18.21
N VAL A 36 -5.22 10.22 17.05
CA VAL A 36 -6.60 10.72 16.95
C VAL A 36 -7.57 9.92 17.81
N THR A 37 -7.39 8.60 17.87
CA THR A 37 -8.22 7.73 18.73
C THR A 37 -8.03 8.05 20.22
N LEU A 38 -6.80 8.28 20.66
CA LEU A 38 -6.52 8.66 22.05
C LEU A 38 -7.10 10.04 22.40
N GLN A 39 -7.11 10.95 21.46
CA GLN A 39 -7.70 12.28 21.60
C GLN A 39 -9.24 12.30 21.44
N LYS A 40 -9.87 11.13 21.24
CA LYS A 40 -11.31 11.01 20.93
C LYS A 40 -11.75 11.88 19.75
N GLY A 41 -10.80 12.15 18.83
CA GLY A 41 -11.05 12.92 17.61
C GLY A 41 -11.74 12.08 16.55
N VAL A 42 -12.33 12.76 15.55
CA VAL A 42 -12.93 12.12 14.38
C VAL A 42 -12.02 12.33 13.18
N LEU A 43 -11.61 11.26 12.55
CA LEU A 43 -10.87 11.31 11.28
C LEU A 43 -11.81 11.65 10.13
N LYS A 44 -11.42 12.59 9.29
CA LYS A 44 -12.15 12.86 8.06
C LYS A 44 -12.07 11.68 7.10
N THR A 45 -13.11 11.48 6.31
CA THR A 45 -13.24 10.37 5.36
C THR A 45 -12.05 10.26 4.41
N TYR A 46 -11.53 11.39 3.93
CA TYR A 46 -10.34 11.44 3.08
C TYR A 46 -9.12 10.80 3.74
N LEU A 47 -8.82 11.20 4.96
CA LEU A 47 -7.66 10.72 5.69
C LEU A 47 -7.81 9.25 6.08
N LYS A 48 -9.00 8.85 6.55
CA LYS A 48 -9.33 7.43 6.78
C LYS A 48 -9.05 6.58 5.54
N TYR A 49 -9.54 7.01 4.38
CA TYR A 49 -9.38 6.29 3.13
C TYR A 49 -7.90 6.01 2.81
N HIS A 50 -7.08 7.05 2.80
CA HIS A 50 -5.66 6.92 2.45
C HIS A 50 -4.86 6.13 3.49
N ILE A 51 -5.14 6.28 4.78
CA ILE A 51 -4.49 5.50 5.84
C ILE A 51 -4.82 4.02 5.69
N PHE A 52 -6.11 3.66 5.61
CA PHE A 52 -6.49 2.26 5.45
C PHE A 52 -5.98 1.67 4.13
N GLN A 53 -6.07 2.40 3.03
CA GLN A 53 -5.56 1.94 1.74
C GLN A 53 -4.06 1.66 1.80
N SER A 54 -3.25 2.54 2.40
CA SER A 54 -1.79 2.34 2.52
C SER A 54 -1.45 1.11 3.36
N ILE A 55 -2.15 0.88 4.46
CA ILE A 55 -1.98 -0.30 5.32
C ILE A 55 -2.36 -1.57 4.57
N PHE A 56 -3.54 -1.59 3.91
CA PHE A 56 -3.99 -2.76 3.15
C PHE A 56 -3.05 -3.12 2.00
N ILE A 57 -2.55 -2.13 1.24
CA ILE A 57 -1.58 -2.37 0.17
C ILE A 57 -0.30 -2.97 0.75
N THR A 58 0.22 -2.42 1.84
CA THR A 58 1.44 -2.92 2.48
C THR A 58 1.28 -4.36 2.95
N VAL A 59 0.18 -4.67 3.63
CA VAL A 59 -0.12 -6.03 4.09
C VAL A 59 -0.27 -6.99 2.91
N LEU A 60 -0.99 -6.59 1.86
CA LEU A 60 -1.17 -7.41 0.66
C LEU A 60 0.18 -7.73 0.00
N VAL A 61 1.03 -6.72 -0.17
CA VAL A 61 2.36 -6.90 -0.78
C VAL A 61 3.25 -7.78 0.10
N ALA A 62 3.20 -7.63 1.42
CA ALA A 62 3.95 -8.49 2.34
C ALA A 62 3.50 -9.95 2.22
N ILE A 63 2.20 -10.21 2.23
CA ILE A 63 1.65 -11.56 2.06
C ILE A 63 2.02 -12.12 0.68
N ALA A 64 1.82 -11.35 -0.38
CA ALA A 64 2.18 -11.77 -1.75
C ALA A 64 3.67 -12.11 -1.86
N SER A 65 4.54 -11.30 -1.26
CA SER A 65 5.99 -11.56 -1.25
C SER A 65 6.34 -12.87 -0.53
N ILE A 66 5.69 -13.16 0.59
CA ILE A 66 5.89 -14.43 1.32
C ILE A 66 5.44 -15.61 0.47
N VAL A 67 4.25 -15.54 -0.11
CA VAL A 67 3.69 -16.61 -0.97
C VAL A 67 4.58 -16.87 -2.18
N VAL A 68 5.00 -15.80 -2.88
CA VAL A 68 5.89 -15.92 -4.04
C VAL A 68 7.23 -16.55 -3.64
N ASN A 69 7.83 -16.13 -2.53
CA ASN A 69 9.08 -16.73 -2.05
C ASN A 69 8.94 -18.22 -1.71
N ILE A 70 7.82 -18.64 -1.09
CA ILE A 70 7.56 -20.03 -0.79
C ILE A 70 7.41 -20.83 -2.09
N LEU A 71 6.59 -20.36 -3.03
CA LEU A 71 6.37 -21.05 -4.32
C LEU A 71 7.68 -21.19 -5.11
N LEU A 72 8.50 -20.14 -5.15
CA LEU A 72 9.80 -20.18 -5.83
C LEU A 72 10.74 -21.18 -5.17
N LYS A 73 10.79 -21.24 -3.83
CA LYS A 73 11.61 -22.24 -3.12
C LYS A 73 11.16 -23.68 -3.43
N PHE A 74 9.87 -23.94 -3.47
CA PHE A 74 9.36 -25.25 -3.86
C PHE A 74 9.71 -25.61 -5.32
N ALA A 75 9.59 -24.65 -6.24
CA ALA A 75 9.92 -24.86 -7.64
C ALA A 75 11.42 -25.13 -7.87
N LEU A 76 12.32 -24.62 -7.02
CA LEU A 76 13.76 -24.89 -7.07
C LEU A 76 14.12 -26.35 -6.77
N ILE A 77 13.24 -27.11 -6.10
CA ILE A 77 13.47 -28.53 -5.76
C ILE A 77 13.26 -29.44 -6.99
N VAL A 78 12.50 -28.97 -7.99
CA VAL A 78 12.17 -29.76 -9.18
C VAL A 78 13.34 -29.71 -10.18
N PRO A 79 13.98 -30.85 -10.54
CA PRO A 79 15.02 -30.90 -11.55
C PRO A 79 14.52 -30.32 -12.88
N VAL A 80 15.39 -29.72 -13.68
CA VAL A 80 15.10 -29.05 -14.97
C VAL A 80 14.31 -27.74 -14.81
N VAL A 81 13.21 -27.70 -14.04
CA VAL A 81 12.44 -26.48 -13.75
C VAL A 81 13.22 -25.56 -12.84
N GLY A 82 13.97 -26.15 -11.90
CA GLY A 82 14.74 -25.41 -10.89
C GLY A 82 15.76 -24.44 -11.49
N ASP A 83 16.41 -24.78 -12.60
CA ASP A 83 17.42 -23.90 -13.22
C ASP A 83 16.75 -22.66 -13.86
N ILE A 84 15.61 -22.83 -14.52
CA ILE A 84 14.83 -21.73 -15.09
C ILE A 84 14.28 -20.83 -13.98
N VAL A 85 13.73 -21.45 -12.93
CA VAL A 85 13.20 -20.75 -11.76
C VAL A 85 14.31 -19.98 -11.01
N LYS A 86 15.52 -20.54 -10.93
CA LYS A 86 16.66 -19.87 -10.32
C LYS A 86 17.04 -18.58 -11.05
N ILE A 87 17.05 -18.61 -12.37
CA ILE A 87 17.28 -17.41 -13.20
C ILE A 87 16.18 -16.38 -12.94
N ALA A 88 14.91 -16.79 -12.98
CA ALA A 88 13.78 -15.90 -12.69
C ALA A 88 13.82 -15.36 -11.25
N TYR A 89 14.19 -16.18 -10.28
CA TYR A 89 14.33 -15.77 -8.88
C TYR A 89 15.41 -14.70 -8.73
N VAL A 90 16.61 -14.94 -9.28
CA VAL A 90 17.70 -13.96 -9.24
C VAL A 90 17.31 -12.67 -9.96
N PHE A 91 16.62 -12.76 -11.08
CA PHE A 91 16.15 -11.60 -11.83
C PHE A 91 15.11 -10.76 -11.05
N LEU A 92 14.17 -11.41 -10.38
CA LEU A 92 13.10 -10.72 -9.64
C LEU A 92 13.54 -10.21 -8.26
N THR A 93 14.40 -10.96 -7.56
CA THR A 93 14.80 -10.67 -6.18
C THR A 93 16.25 -10.19 -6.04
N GLY A 94 17.06 -10.40 -7.08
CA GLY A 94 18.44 -9.95 -7.12
C GLY A 94 18.55 -8.42 -7.12
N SER A 95 19.57 -7.91 -6.49
CA SER A 95 19.87 -6.48 -6.46
C SER A 95 20.48 -6.05 -7.79
N PHE A 96 19.78 -5.28 -8.59
CA PHE A 96 20.30 -4.73 -9.84
C PHE A 96 20.98 -3.36 -9.64
N ILE A 97 20.47 -2.55 -8.70
CA ILE A 97 20.98 -1.22 -8.40
C ILE A 97 20.99 -1.06 -6.87
N GLU A 98 22.17 -0.99 -6.26
CA GLU A 98 22.40 -0.65 -4.83
C GLU A 98 21.38 -1.28 -3.83
N GLY A 99 21.08 -2.56 -4.00
CA GLY A 99 20.17 -3.28 -3.09
C GLY A 99 18.69 -3.27 -3.49
N PHE A 100 18.31 -2.64 -4.61
CA PHE A 100 16.93 -2.67 -5.11
C PHE A 100 16.69 -3.82 -6.07
N SER A 101 15.72 -4.68 -5.75
CA SER A 101 15.18 -5.67 -6.67
C SER A 101 14.12 -5.05 -7.58
N ILE A 102 13.84 -5.69 -8.71
CA ILE A 102 12.77 -5.25 -9.63
C ILE A 102 11.42 -5.17 -8.91
N LEU A 103 11.10 -6.13 -8.04
CA LEU A 103 9.87 -6.11 -7.26
C LEU A 103 9.81 -4.90 -6.32
N ASN A 104 10.92 -4.58 -5.65
CA ASN A 104 10.98 -3.40 -4.77
C ASN A 104 10.85 -2.10 -5.58
N LEU A 105 11.42 -2.04 -6.78
CA LEU A 105 11.29 -0.88 -7.64
C LEU A 105 9.84 -0.65 -8.09
N ILE A 106 9.16 -1.69 -8.55
CA ILE A 106 7.74 -1.63 -8.95
C ILE A 106 6.88 -1.18 -7.76
N PHE A 107 7.12 -1.75 -6.58
CA PHE A 107 6.38 -1.37 -5.38
C PHE A 107 6.64 0.08 -4.97
N SER A 108 7.89 0.54 -5.05
CA SER A 108 8.25 1.93 -4.73
C SER A 108 7.60 2.93 -5.69
N ILE A 109 7.55 2.62 -6.98
CA ILE A 109 6.87 3.45 -8.00
C ILE A 109 5.35 3.51 -7.71
N LEU A 110 4.76 2.38 -7.35
CA LEU A 110 3.34 2.32 -7.00
C LEU A 110 3.03 3.17 -5.76
N MET A 111 3.83 3.06 -4.71
CA MET A 111 3.67 3.86 -3.49
C MET A 111 3.87 5.36 -3.76
N LEU A 112 4.84 5.71 -4.60
CA LEU A 112 5.05 7.09 -5.02
C LEU A 112 3.86 7.65 -5.80
N TYR A 113 3.27 6.87 -6.69
CA TYR A 113 2.04 7.24 -7.40
C TYR A 113 0.90 7.54 -6.43
N PHE A 114 0.67 6.68 -5.43
CA PHE A 114 -0.37 6.91 -4.41
C PHE A 114 -0.07 8.11 -3.53
N ALA A 115 1.20 8.33 -3.15
CA ALA A 115 1.59 9.50 -2.39
C ALA A 115 1.32 10.81 -3.16
N ILE A 116 1.66 10.85 -4.46
CA ILE A 116 1.39 12.01 -5.31
C ILE A 116 -0.12 12.25 -5.45
N THR A 117 -0.92 11.20 -5.69
CA THR A 117 -2.38 11.36 -5.80
C THR A 117 -3.00 11.88 -4.51
N ALA A 118 -2.49 11.45 -3.34
CA ALA A 118 -2.90 11.96 -2.05
C ALA A 118 -2.49 13.42 -1.85
N LEU A 119 -1.29 13.84 -2.24
CA LEU A 119 -0.88 15.25 -2.19
C LEU A 119 -1.75 16.16 -3.06
N LEU A 120 -2.23 15.64 -4.19
CA LEU A 120 -3.17 16.36 -5.07
C LEU A 120 -4.60 16.43 -4.50
N GLY A 121 -4.87 15.79 -3.37
CA GLY A 121 -6.20 15.75 -2.75
C GLY A 121 -7.19 14.85 -3.48
N LYS A 122 -6.70 13.89 -4.26
CA LYS A 122 -7.52 12.96 -5.05
C LYS A 122 -7.56 11.59 -4.39
N TYR A 123 -8.67 10.88 -4.56
CA TYR A 123 -8.78 9.47 -4.18
C TYR A 123 -8.14 8.62 -5.27
N SER A 124 -7.07 7.89 -4.90
CA SER A 124 -6.46 6.90 -5.79
C SER A 124 -7.32 5.64 -5.81
N TYR A 125 -7.45 5.02 -6.97
CA TYR A 125 -8.17 3.75 -7.11
C TYR A 125 -7.18 2.61 -7.29
N PHE A 126 -7.29 1.61 -6.43
CA PHE A 126 -6.64 0.32 -6.60
C PHE A 126 -7.72 -0.77 -6.58
N PRO A 127 -7.82 -1.58 -7.65
CA PRO A 127 -8.85 -2.60 -7.75
C PRO A 127 -8.92 -3.46 -6.49
N TRP A 128 -10.11 -3.82 -6.05
CA TRP A 128 -10.40 -4.63 -4.88
C TRP A 128 -10.10 -3.94 -3.52
N ILE A 129 -8.91 -3.35 -3.32
CA ILE A 129 -8.55 -2.68 -2.07
C ILE A 129 -9.40 -1.43 -1.85
N SER A 130 -9.51 -0.59 -2.86
CA SER A 130 -10.28 0.66 -2.76
C SER A 130 -11.75 0.41 -2.46
N ASP A 131 -12.32 -0.64 -3.02
CA ASP A 131 -13.72 -1.00 -2.79
C ASP A 131 -13.94 -1.51 -1.36
N ASN A 132 -13.04 -2.37 -0.85
CA ASN A 132 -13.08 -2.83 0.54
C ASN A 132 -12.87 -1.69 1.54
N VAL A 133 -11.93 -0.78 1.27
CA VAL A 133 -11.70 0.40 2.12
C VAL A 133 -12.91 1.31 2.15
N ARG A 134 -13.56 1.57 1.01
CA ARG A 134 -14.79 2.37 0.94
C ARG A 134 -15.91 1.72 1.74
N GLN A 135 -16.09 0.41 1.63
CA GLN A 135 -17.08 -0.32 2.39
C GLN A 135 -16.83 -0.24 3.89
N LEU A 136 -15.57 -0.40 4.33
CA LEU A 136 -15.18 -0.29 5.72
C LEU A 136 -15.47 1.10 6.30
N ILE A 137 -15.16 2.16 5.55
CA ILE A 137 -15.38 3.54 5.97
C ILE A 137 -16.86 3.89 6.02
N SER A 138 -17.68 3.33 5.13
CA SER A 138 -19.12 3.59 5.12
C SER A 138 -19.88 2.97 6.30
N GLN A 139 -19.25 2.00 6.99
CA GLN A 139 -19.82 1.31 8.16
C GLN A 139 -19.35 1.90 9.50
N SER A 140 -18.35 2.78 9.47
CA SER A 140 -17.74 3.39 10.67
C SER A 140 -18.14 4.86 10.81
#